data_a85794128391ba3dfeb30ffb153f5f73
#
_entry.id   a85794128391ba3dfeb30ffb153f5f73
#
_cell.length_a   1.000
_cell.length_b   1.000
_cell.length_c   1.000
_cell.angle_alpha   90.00
_cell.angle_beta   90.00
_cell.angle_gamma   90.00
#
_symmetry.space_group_name_H-M   'P 1'
#
loop_
_entity.id
_entity.type
_entity.pdbx_description
1 polymer ?
#
loop_
_entity_poly.entity_id
_entity_poly.type
_entity_poly.pdbx_seq_one_letter_code
_entity_poly.pdbx_strand_id
1 'polypeptide(L)'
;MPIKPLFDPAGMGRPMRVAAFMSGSGTNVRKLMEREKKLKTEQGASPFQIVFIFSDRSDGTCHGEKIAHEAGIPYISYDIRAFHRLRGLRRSAATPEGLAARREFDRVATKLIETFDIDVIALGGYMSYITLNRCVNVHPADLSILTPDGKRKYVGDHAVRDAIASGEHLLRSSTLWTDEGVDTGPLLMVSSPVHVQLPEPLESLLKDSAKLARVAEEHQQHLKKVGDWKIFPKTVEMIARGRFGLDEKRRVYVDGHPVPNGYREEKTG
;
A
#
# COMPACT_ATOMS: atom_id res chain seq x y z
N MET A 1 13.83 -23.65 -7.63
CA MET A 1 12.52 -23.21 -8.15
C MET A 1 12.71 -21.91 -8.87
N PRO A 2 12.11 -21.69 -10.03
CA PRO A 2 12.30 -20.45 -10.77
C PRO A 2 11.66 -19.27 -10.00
N ILE A 3 12.40 -18.18 -9.88
CA ILE A 3 11.93 -16.93 -9.33
C ILE A 3 11.36 -16.11 -10.50
N LYS A 4 10.10 -15.69 -10.39
CA LYS A 4 9.46 -14.83 -11.38
C LYS A 4 9.48 -13.39 -10.88
N PRO A 5 10.03 -12.42 -11.63
CA PRO A 5 9.98 -11.02 -11.24
C PRO A 5 8.52 -10.54 -11.20
N LEU A 6 8.19 -9.61 -10.30
CA LEU A 6 6.87 -8.98 -10.23
C LEU A 6 6.60 -8.12 -11.48
N PHE A 7 7.66 -7.59 -12.07
CA PHE A 7 7.68 -6.96 -13.38
C PHE A 7 9.01 -7.30 -14.07
N ASP A 8 8.97 -7.64 -15.36
CA ASP A 8 10.15 -7.95 -16.16
C ASP A 8 10.48 -6.78 -17.10
N PRO A 9 11.39 -5.86 -16.72
CA PRO A 9 11.70 -4.70 -17.54
C PRO A 9 12.41 -5.08 -18.86
N ALA A 10 13.17 -6.18 -18.87
CA ALA A 10 13.88 -6.63 -20.08
C ALA A 10 12.90 -7.23 -21.10
N GLY A 11 11.97 -8.08 -20.63
CA GLY A 11 10.95 -8.67 -21.50
C GLY A 11 9.94 -7.66 -22.02
N MET A 12 9.62 -6.62 -21.23
CA MET A 12 8.65 -5.60 -21.63
C MET A 12 9.25 -4.51 -22.53
N GLY A 13 10.56 -4.22 -22.46
CA GLY A 13 11.23 -3.20 -23.27
C GLY A 13 10.73 -1.76 -23.06
N ARG A 14 9.96 -1.50 -21.98
CA ARG A 14 9.40 -0.18 -21.64
C ARG A 14 9.30 0.03 -20.13
N PRO A 15 9.16 1.28 -19.67
CA PRO A 15 8.86 1.55 -18.27
C PRO A 15 7.58 0.85 -17.80
N MET A 16 7.56 0.43 -16.52
CA MET A 16 6.38 -0.14 -15.87
C MET A 16 5.24 0.88 -15.79
N ARG A 17 4.06 0.52 -16.26
CA ARG A 17 2.86 1.36 -16.25
C ARG A 17 2.09 1.14 -14.95
N VAL A 18 1.91 2.21 -14.20
CA VAL A 18 1.32 2.16 -12.84
C VAL A 18 0.00 2.92 -12.81
N ALA A 19 -1.04 2.28 -12.27
CA ALA A 19 -2.25 2.99 -11.84
C ALA A 19 -2.15 3.28 -10.33
N ALA A 20 -2.35 4.53 -9.92
CA ALA A 20 -2.33 4.92 -8.52
C ALA A 20 -3.76 4.97 -7.97
N PHE A 21 -4.06 4.15 -6.95
CA PHE A 21 -5.36 4.08 -6.31
C PHE A 21 -5.33 4.76 -4.95
N MET A 22 -6.36 5.58 -4.65
CA MET A 22 -6.44 6.34 -3.41
C MET A 22 -7.88 6.66 -3.00
N SER A 23 -8.10 6.89 -1.70
CA SER A 23 -9.42 7.25 -1.15
C SER A 23 -9.47 8.61 -0.43
N GLY A 24 -8.32 9.26 -0.20
CA GLY A 24 -8.24 10.44 0.66
C GLY A 24 -7.23 11.49 0.22
N SER A 25 -6.33 11.91 1.11
CA SER A 25 -5.36 12.99 0.89
C SER A 25 -4.35 12.76 -0.25
N GLY A 26 -4.08 11.50 -0.60
CA GLY A 26 -3.16 11.13 -1.68
C GLY A 26 -1.70 11.43 -1.42
N THR A 27 -1.28 11.59 -0.17
CA THR A 27 0.11 11.93 0.14
C THR A 27 1.08 10.85 -0.39
N ASN A 28 0.74 9.57 -0.24
CA ASN A 28 1.55 8.46 -0.77
C ASN A 28 1.64 8.52 -2.31
N VAL A 29 0.55 8.88 -2.99
CA VAL A 29 0.54 9.06 -4.45
C VAL A 29 1.44 10.22 -4.86
N ARG A 30 1.38 11.36 -4.15
CA ARG A 30 2.28 12.49 -4.40
C ARG A 30 3.75 12.09 -4.22
N LYS A 31 4.08 11.33 -3.17
CA LYS A 31 5.46 10.83 -2.95
C LYS A 31 5.91 9.88 -4.06
N LEU A 32 5.02 9.08 -4.60
CA LEU A 32 5.32 8.23 -5.74
C LEU A 32 5.60 9.07 -7.01
N MET A 33 4.80 10.12 -7.27
CA MET A 33 5.02 11.06 -8.38
C MET A 33 6.31 11.86 -8.22
N GLU A 34 6.61 12.33 -7.01
CA GLU A 34 7.88 12.99 -6.70
C GLU A 34 9.07 12.08 -7.03
N ARG A 35 8.97 10.78 -6.70
CA ARG A 35 10.00 9.80 -7.03
C ARG A 35 10.16 9.59 -8.53
N GLU A 36 9.06 9.44 -9.26
CA GLU A 36 9.08 9.33 -10.72
C GLU A 36 9.78 10.54 -11.35
N LYS A 37 9.38 11.76 -10.95
CA LYS A 37 9.98 13.02 -11.44
C LYS A 37 11.46 13.08 -11.10
N LYS A 38 11.85 12.76 -9.87
CA LYS A 38 13.25 12.75 -9.43
C LYS A 38 14.09 11.82 -10.29
N LEU A 39 13.62 10.59 -10.54
CA LEU A 39 14.33 9.63 -11.39
C LEU A 39 14.49 10.12 -12.83
N LYS A 40 13.46 10.74 -13.41
CA LYS A 40 13.55 11.36 -14.73
C LYS A 40 14.63 12.46 -14.78
N THR A 41 14.71 13.29 -13.73
CA THR A 41 15.70 14.37 -13.65
C THR A 41 17.12 13.85 -13.45
N GLU A 42 17.32 12.87 -12.57
CA GLU A 42 18.66 12.37 -12.19
C GLU A 42 19.23 11.35 -13.17
N GLN A 43 18.38 10.58 -13.85
CA GLN A 43 18.78 9.44 -14.68
C GLN A 43 18.34 9.58 -16.15
N GLY A 44 17.71 10.70 -16.53
CA GLY A 44 17.15 10.92 -17.86
C GLY A 44 15.83 10.17 -18.12
N ALA A 45 15.54 9.12 -17.35
CA ALA A 45 14.31 8.34 -17.48
C ALA A 45 13.88 7.76 -16.11
N SER A 46 12.60 7.46 -15.97
CA SER A 46 12.09 6.70 -14.83
C SER A 46 11.79 5.26 -15.26
N PRO A 47 12.07 4.23 -14.42
CA PRO A 47 11.72 2.85 -14.70
C PRO A 47 10.21 2.59 -14.62
N PHE A 48 9.41 3.52 -14.12
CA PHE A 48 7.96 3.45 -14.08
C PHE A 48 7.33 4.78 -14.48
N GLN A 49 6.06 4.72 -14.86
CA GLN A 49 5.22 5.87 -15.19
C GLN A 49 3.86 5.71 -14.53
N ILE A 50 3.40 6.74 -13.82
CA ILE A 50 2.02 6.80 -13.33
C ILE A 50 1.12 7.25 -14.48
N VAL A 51 0.18 6.38 -14.87
CA VAL A 51 -0.64 6.56 -16.07
C VAL A 51 -1.95 7.27 -15.74
N PHE A 52 -2.60 6.88 -14.63
CA PHE A 52 -3.82 7.53 -14.15
C PHE A 52 -3.97 7.37 -12.63
N ILE A 53 -4.87 8.18 -12.04
CA ILE A 53 -5.32 8.03 -10.67
C ILE A 53 -6.75 7.50 -10.68
N PHE A 54 -7.02 6.49 -9.83
CA PHE A 54 -8.36 5.97 -9.56
C PHE A 54 -8.75 6.22 -8.10
N SER A 55 -10.02 6.63 -7.88
CA SER A 55 -10.58 6.76 -6.54
C SER A 55 -11.91 6.01 -6.40
N ASP A 56 -12.08 5.37 -5.24
CA ASP A 56 -13.37 4.80 -4.81
C ASP A 56 -14.30 5.84 -4.15
N ARG A 57 -13.99 7.14 -4.30
CA ARG A 57 -14.71 8.28 -3.74
C ARG A 57 -15.03 9.31 -4.81
N SER A 58 -16.31 9.75 -4.86
CA SER A 58 -16.77 10.85 -5.72
C SER A 58 -17.49 11.95 -4.92
N ASP A 59 -17.30 11.98 -3.61
CA ASP A 59 -17.94 12.90 -2.67
C ASP A 59 -17.12 14.18 -2.41
N GLY A 60 -16.10 14.44 -3.21
CA GLY A 60 -15.21 15.61 -3.06
C GLY A 60 -14.19 15.50 -1.92
N THR A 61 -14.19 14.42 -1.14
CA THR A 61 -13.24 14.25 -0.02
C THR A 61 -11.88 13.68 -0.45
N CYS A 62 -11.79 13.16 -1.69
CA CYS A 62 -10.55 12.67 -2.27
C CYS A 62 -9.84 13.76 -3.05
N HIS A 63 -8.55 13.97 -2.78
CA HIS A 63 -7.73 14.95 -3.49
C HIS A 63 -7.16 14.42 -4.83
N GLY A 64 -7.59 13.24 -5.29
CA GLY A 64 -7.06 12.57 -6.49
C GLY A 64 -7.22 13.39 -7.76
N GLU A 65 -8.37 14.06 -7.94
CA GLU A 65 -8.64 14.92 -9.08
C GLU A 65 -7.64 16.06 -9.18
N LYS A 66 -7.42 16.79 -8.07
CA LYS A 66 -6.44 17.87 -8.00
C LYS A 66 -5.03 17.36 -8.32
N ILE A 67 -4.64 16.23 -7.76
CA ILE A 67 -3.31 15.64 -7.98
C ILE A 67 -3.13 15.24 -9.46
N ALA A 68 -4.13 14.63 -10.05
CA ALA A 68 -4.11 14.20 -11.45
C ALA A 68 -4.03 15.41 -12.40
N HIS A 69 -4.82 16.47 -12.15
CA HIS A 69 -4.78 17.71 -12.91
C HIS A 69 -3.40 18.38 -12.85
N GLU A 70 -2.80 18.50 -11.65
CA GLU A 70 -1.45 19.04 -11.48
C GLU A 70 -0.37 18.24 -12.23
N ALA A 71 -0.59 16.93 -12.41
CA ALA A 71 0.33 16.05 -13.09
C ALA A 71 0.04 15.87 -14.60
N GLY A 72 -1.09 16.40 -15.10
CA GLY A 72 -1.50 16.23 -16.49
C GLY A 72 -1.86 14.79 -16.87
N ILE A 73 -2.42 14.01 -15.92
CA ILE A 73 -2.83 12.61 -16.14
C ILE A 73 -4.33 12.43 -15.87
N PRO A 74 -4.99 11.40 -16.43
CA PRO A 74 -6.39 11.11 -16.17
C PRO A 74 -6.70 10.86 -14.69
N TYR A 75 -7.87 11.36 -14.24
CA TYR A 75 -8.50 10.99 -12.99
C TYR A 75 -9.83 10.30 -13.26
N ILE A 76 -10.04 9.15 -12.63
CA ILE A 76 -11.27 8.40 -12.69
C ILE A 76 -11.77 8.13 -11.26
N SER A 77 -13.04 8.40 -11.01
CA SER A 77 -13.66 8.06 -9.73
C SER A 77 -14.92 7.22 -9.93
N TYR A 78 -15.09 6.21 -9.08
CA TYR A 78 -16.29 5.39 -9.01
C TYR A 78 -16.63 5.14 -7.55
N ASP A 79 -17.73 5.76 -7.07
CA ASP A 79 -18.03 5.79 -5.64
C ASP A 79 -18.57 4.46 -5.13
N ILE A 80 -17.80 3.79 -4.27
CA ILE A 80 -18.15 2.49 -3.72
C ILE A 80 -19.35 2.57 -2.76
N ARG A 81 -19.53 3.71 -2.08
CA ARG A 81 -20.67 3.88 -1.17
C ARG A 81 -21.96 4.04 -1.95
N ALA A 82 -21.93 4.84 -3.03
CA ALA A 82 -23.05 4.99 -3.95
C ALA A 82 -23.39 3.66 -4.62
N PHE A 83 -22.38 2.93 -5.08
CA PHE A 83 -22.53 1.60 -5.68
C PHE A 83 -23.30 0.63 -4.77
N HIS A 84 -22.90 0.51 -3.49
CA HIS A 84 -23.57 -0.38 -2.54
C HIS A 84 -24.94 0.12 -2.14
N ARG A 85 -25.10 1.42 -1.88
CA ARG A 85 -26.38 2.03 -1.49
C ARG A 85 -27.47 1.83 -2.56
N LEU A 86 -27.12 2.07 -3.84
CA LEU A 86 -28.07 1.91 -4.94
C LEU A 86 -28.51 0.46 -5.16
N ARG A 87 -27.76 -0.51 -4.65
CA ARG A 87 -28.09 -1.95 -4.71
C ARG A 87 -28.63 -2.52 -3.41
N GLY A 88 -28.83 -1.69 -2.38
CA GLY A 88 -29.28 -2.14 -1.06
C GLY A 88 -28.29 -3.08 -0.35
N LEU A 89 -26.99 -3.02 -0.71
CA LEU A 89 -25.97 -3.92 -0.20
C LEU A 89 -25.16 -3.27 0.93
N ARG A 90 -24.72 -4.08 1.88
CA ARG A 90 -23.71 -3.66 2.89
C ARG A 90 -22.31 -3.71 2.29
N ARG A 91 -21.45 -2.76 2.66
CA ARG A 91 -20.04 -2.75 2.28
C ARG A 91 -19.24 -3.72 3.15
N SER A 92 -19.30 -5.00 2.85
CA SER A 92 -18.53 -6.02 3.54
C SER A 92 -18.08 -7.06 2.53
N ALA A 93 -16.79 -7.36 2.50
CA ALA A 93 -16.25 -8.48 1.72
C ALA A 93 -16.23 -9.81 2.51
N ALA A 94 -16.75 -9.82 3.74
CA ALA A 94 -16.74 -10.99 4.61
C ALA A 94 -17.83 -12.02 4.26
N THR A 95 -18.81 -11.66 3.42
CA THR A 95 -19.85 -12.58 2.94
C THR A 95 -19.69 -12.86 1.46
N PRO A 96 -20.15 -14.02 0.95
CA PRO A 96 -20.13 -14.34 -0.47
C PRO A 96 -20.79 -13.28 -1.35
N GLU A 97 -21.93 -12.73 -0.92
CA GLU A 97 -22.67 -11.69 -1.64
C GLU A 97 -21.88 -10.37 -1.65
N GLY A 98 -21.29 -10.01 -0.53
CA GLY A 98 -20.47 -8.80 -0.41
C GLY A 98 -19.19 -8.91 -1.25
N LEU A 99 -18.56 -10.09 -1.30
CA LEU A 99 -17.40 -10.35 -2.15
C LEU A 99 -17.79 -10.32 -3.64
N ALA A 100 -18.96 -10.87 -4.01
CA ALA A 100 -19.48 -10.81 -5.37
C ALA A 100 -19.73 -9.36 -5.80
N ALA A 101 -20.38 -8.56 -4.94
CA ALA A 101 -20.59 -7.13 -5.17
C ALA A 101 -19.27 -6.37 -5.30
N ARG A 102 -18.25 -6.72 -4.51
CA ARG A 102 -16.92 -6.14 -4.64
C ARG A 102 -16.26 -6.46 -5.97
N ARG A 103 -16.32 -7.71 -6.41
CA ARG A 103 -15.81 -8.10 -7.75
C ARG A 103 -16.55 -7.37 -8.86
N GLU A 104 -17.86 -7.16 -8.76
CA GLU A 104 -18.62 -6.36 -9.71
C GLU A 104 -18.16 -4.90 -9.74
N PHE A 105 -17.94 -4.29 -8.57
CA PHE A 105 -17.39 -2.94 -8.47
C PHE A 105 -16.02 -2.84 -9.15
N ASP A 106 -15.13 -3.78 -8.87
CA ASP A 106 -13.76 -3.78 -9.38
C ASP A 106 -13.67 -4.04 -10.90
N ARG A 107 -14.75 -4.53 -11.55
CA ARG A 107 -14.80 -4.68 -13.02
C ARG A 107 -14.56 -3.38 -13.78
N VAL A 108 -14.96 -2.24 -13.21
CA VAL A 108 -14.66 -0.92 -13.81
C VAL A 108 -13.15 -0.70 -13.84
N ALA A 109 -12.50 -0.90 -12.70
CA ALA A 109 -11.04 -0.78 -12.61
C ALA A 109 -10.32 -1.81 -13.50
N THR A 110 -10.83 -3.06 -13.59
CA THR A 110 -10.28 -4.08 -14.51
C THR A 110 -10.26 -3.58 -15.95
N LYS A 111 -11.36 -2.97 -16.43
CA LYS A 111 -11.43 -2.42 -17.79
C LYS A 111 -10.46 -1.26 -18.01
N LEU A 112 -10.27 -0.41 -17.02
CA LEU A 112 -9.28 0.66 -17.09
C LEU A 112 -7.85 0.11 -17.14
N ILE A 113 -7.54 -0.92 -16.33
CA ILE A 113 -6.24 -1.60 -16.32
C ILE A 113 -5.93 -2.21 -17.68
N GLU A 114 -6.89 -2.88 -18.30
CA GLU A 114 -6.78 -3.44 -19.66
C GLU A 114 -6.58 -2.34 -20.71
N THR A 115 -7.41 -1.29 -20.67
CA THR A 115 -7.39 -0.19 -21.66
C THR A 115 -6.09 0.62 -21.63
N PHE A 116 -5.55 0.82 -20.43
CA PHE A 116 -4.33 1.60 -20.23
C PHE A 116 -3.07 0.73 -20.13
N ASP A 117 -3.12 -0.57 -20.41
CA ASP A 117 -2.00 -1.52 -20.32
C ASP A 117 -1.23 -1.40 -18.99
N ILE A 118 -1.95 -1.43 -17.87
CA ILE A 118 -1.37 -1.27 -16.54
C ILE A 118 -0.70 -2.55 -16.07
N ASP A 119 0.56 -2.44 -15.67
CA ASP A 119 1.35 -3.55 -15.15
C ASP A 119 1.13 -3.75 -13.65
N VAL A 120 1.09 -2.66 -12.88
CA VAL A 120 1.00 -2.65 -11.41
C VAL A 120 0.03 -1.59 -10.93
N ILE A 121 -0.74 -1.93 -9.89
CA ILE A 121 -1.60 -1.01 -9.16
C ILE A 121 -0.89 -0.62 -7.86
N ALA A 122 -0.68 0.67 -7.65
CA ALA A 122 -0.09 1.22 -6.44
C ALA A 122 -1.19 1.75 -5.50
N LEU A 123 -1.45 1.07 -4.39
CA LEU A 123 -2.46 1.43 -3.40
C LEU A 123 -1.89 2.49 -2.43
N GLY A 124 -2.00 3.75 -2.82
CA GLY A 124 -1.46 4.88 -2.07
C GLY A 124 -2.44 5.47 -1.04
N GLY A 125 -2.97 4.66 -0.14
CA GLY A 125 -4.04 5.01 0.80
C GLY A 125 -5.43 4.74 0.21
N TYR A 126 -5.58 3.61 -0.46
CA TYR A 126 -6.85 3.07 -0.91
C TYR A 126 -7.47 2.25 0.21
N MET A 127 -8.59 2.74 0.76
CA MET A 127 -9.18 2.21 2.00
C MET A 127 -10.18 1.09 1.79
N SER A 128 -10.54 0.77 0.55
CA SER A 128 -11.48 -0.30 0.26
C SER A 128 -10.76 -1.62 0.01
N TYR A 129 -11.38 -2.73 0.44
CA TYR A 129 -10.93 -4.06 0.03
C TYR A 129 -10.84 -4.14 -1.49
N ILE A 130 -9.87 -4.86 -2.03
CA ILE A 130 -9.64 -4.95 -3.47
C ILE A 130 -9.56 -6.43 -3.90
N THR A 131 -10.16 -6.75 -5.05
CA THR A 131 -10.14 -8.11 -5.63
C THR A 131 -9.22 -8.20 -6.86
N LEU A 132 -8.53 -7.12 -7.17
CA LEU A 132 -7.61 -7.05 -8.31
C LEU A 132 -6.24 -7.65 -7.94
N ASN A 133 -5.59 -8.23 -8.93
CA ASN A 133 -4.23 -8.74 -8.82
C ASN A 133 -3.20 -7.64 -9.13
N ARG A 134 -1.92 -7.94 -8.89
CA ARG A 134 -0.78 -7.05 -9.19
C ARG A 134 -0.86 -5.71 -8.45
N CYS A 135 -1.30 -5.76 -7.21
CA CYS A 135 -1.38 -4.58 -6.35
C CYS A 135 -0.22 -4.56 -5.34
N VAL A 136 0.39 -3.41 -5.16
CA VAL A 136 1.31 -3.12 -4.07
C VAL A 136 0.66 -2.15 -3.10
N ASN A 137 0.61 -2.52 -1.82
CA ASN A 137 0.05 -1.69 -0.75
C ASN A 137 1.14 -1.24 0.22
N VAL A 138 0.92 -0.11 0.89
CA VAL A 138 1.70 0.34 2.04
C VAL A 138 0.82 0.35 3.28
N HIS A 139 1.30 -0.28 4.35
CA HIS A 139 0.58 -0.47 5.60
C HIS A 139 1.42 0.06 6.78
N PRO A 140 0.84 0.85 7.72
CA PRO A 140 1.57 1.49 8.81
C PRO A 140 1.81 0.54 9.99
N ALA A 141 2.31 -0.67 9.72
CA ALA A 141 2.75 -1.62 10.73
C ALA A 141 3.91 -2.48 10.23
N ASP A 142 4.69 -3.04 11.18
CA ASP A 142 5.69 -4.08 10.91
C ASP A 142 4.98 -5.43 10.68
N LEU A 143 4.72 -5.75 9.43
CA LEU A 143 4.05 -7.00 9.05
C LEU A 143 4.96 -8.24 9.17
N SER A 144 6.21 -8.09 9.60
CA SER A 144 7.09 -9.21 9.95
C SER A 144 6.85 -9.74 11.38
N ILE A 145 6.10 -8.99 12.21
CA ILE A 145 5.72 -9.43 13.56
C ILE A 145 4.53 -10.37 13.47
N LEU A 146 4.73 -11.59 13.97
CA LEU A 146 3.73 -12.65 13.93
C LEU A 146 3.20 -12.95 15.34
N THR A 147 1.98 -13.45 15.37
CA THR A 147 1.37 -14.08 16.54
C THR A 147 1.94 -15.50 16.74
N PRO A 148 1.76 -16.13 17.90
CA PRO A 148 2.24 -17.50 18.13
C PRO A 148 1.71 -18.55 17.15
N ASP A 149 0.53 -18.31 16.54
CA ASP A 149 -0.07 -19.16 15.51
C ASP A 149 0.40 -18.79 14.08
N GLY A 150 1.41 -17.93 13.96
CA GLY A 150 2.07 -17.59 12.69
C GLY A 150 1.33 -16.58 11.81
N LYS A 151 0.27 -15.93 12.31
CA LYS A 151 -0.45 -14.87 11.60
C LYS A 151 0.20 -13.52 11.87
N ARG A 152 0.00 -12.57 10.96
CA ARG A 152 0.43 -11.18 11.19
C ARG A 152 -0.31 -10.55 12.36
N LYS A 153 0.45 -9.93 13.27
CA LYS A 153 -0.09 -9.40 14.53
C LYS A 153 -0.83 -8.08 14.35
N TYR A 154 -0.33 -7.20 13.48
CA TYR A 154 -0.84 -5.83 13.32
C TYR A 154 -1.36 -5.61 11.91
N VAL A 155 -2.66 -5.86 11.69
CA VAL A 155 -3.35 -5.74 10.41
C VAL A 155 -4.56 -4.81 10.51
N GLY A 156 -5.01 -4.26 9.37
CA GLY A 156 -6.21 -3.42 9.30
C GLY A 156 -6.02 -2.00 9.83
N ASP A 157 -7.13 -1.29 10.03
CA ASP A 157 -7.14 0.18 10.22
C ASP A 157 -6.56 0.68 11.55
N HIS A 158 -6.43 -0.18 12.54
CA HIS A 158 -6.00 0.19 13.91
C HIS A 158 -4.60 -0.34 14.28
N ALA A 159 -3.83 -0.78 13.31
CA ALA A 159 -2.56 -1.48 13.52
C ALA A 159 -1.55 -0.71 14.40
N VAL A 160 -1.43 0.61 14.24
CA VAL A 160 -0.56 1.45 15.08
C VAL A 160 -1.05 1.50 16.53
N ARG A 161 -2.35 1.69 16.73
CA ARG A 161 -2.93 1.69 18.08
C ARG A 161 -2.75 0.35 18.77
N ASP A 162 -2.97 -0.74 18.04
CA ASP A 162 -2.88 -2.09 18.58
C ASP A 162 -1.42 -2.47 18.90
N ALA A 163 -0.46 -1.98 18.10
CA ALA A 163 0.96 -2.12 18.40
C ALA A 163 1.35 -1.38 19.68
N ILE A 164 0.95 -0.12 19.84
CA ILE A 164 1.21 0.67 21.05
C ILE A 164 0.54 0.02 22.26
N ALA A 165 -0.73 -0.38 22.14
CA ALA A 165 -1.47 -1.04 23.22
C ALA A 165 -0.86 -2.39 23.64
N SER A 166 -0.17 -3.07 22.72
CA SER A 166 0.57 -4.31 23.02
C SER A 166 1.97 -4.07 23.61
N GLY A 167 2.36 -2.81 23.81
CA GLY A 167 3.67 -2.46 24.39
C GLY A 167 4.84 -2.46 23.40
N GLU A 168 4.58 -2.41 22.10
CA GLU A 168 5.68 -2.29 21.12
C GLU A 168 6.41 -0.96 21.29
N HIS A 169 7.74 -1.03 21.36
CA HIS A 169 8.61 0.15 21.51
C HIS A 169 9.06 0.73 20.16
N LEU A 170 8.89 -0.03 19.08
CA LEU A 170 9.29 0.34 17.72
C LEU A 170 8.14 0.12 16.77
N LEU A 171 7.83 1.14 15.99
CA LEU A 171 6.88 1.05 14.89
C LEU A 171 7.62 1.07 13.55
N ARG A 172 7.10 0.36 12.56
CA ARG A 172 7.59 0.37 11.17
C ARG A 172 6.42 0.33 10.22
N SER A 173 6.63 0.86 9.02
CA SER A 173 5.72 0.65 7.90
C SER A 173 6.18 -0.54 7.06
N SER A 174 5.26 -1.19 6.40
CA SER A 174 5.54 -2.30 5.48
C SER A 174 4.91 -2.05 4.12
N THR A 175 5.54 -2.55 3.06
CA THR A 175 4.89 -2.72 1.76
C THR A 175 4.69 -4.20 1.48
N LEU A 176 3.59 -4.53 0.81
CA LEU A 176 3.23 -5.92 0.51
C LEU A 176 2.65 -6.01 -0.90
N TRP A 177 2.82 -7.17 -1.52
CA TRP A 177 2.11 -7.57 -2.73
C TRP A 177 0.80 -8.20 -2.31
N THR A 178 -0.34 -7.57 -2.63
CA THR A 178 -1.63 -7.99 -2.08
C THR A 178 -2.05 -9.39 -2.56
N ASP A 179 -2.87 -10.02 -1.76
CA ASP A 179 -3.61 -11.25 -2.06
C ASP A 179 -5.08 -11.09 -1.63
N GLU A 180 -5.81 -12.19 -1.52
CA GLU A 180 -7.23 -12.18 -1.14
C GLU A 180 -7.48 -11.85 0.35
N GLY A 181 -6.44 -11.82 1.18
CA GLY A 181 -6.55 -11.48 2.59
C GLY A 181 -6.31 -9.98 2.86
N VAL A 182 -6.66 -9.53 4.06
CA VAL A 182 -6.32 -8.19 4.53
C VAL A 182 -4.89 -8.22 5.06
N ASP A 183 -3.99 -7.48 4.41
CA ASP A 183 -2.57 -7.36 4.76
C ASP A 183 -1.81 -8.71 4.90
N THR A 184 -2.25 -9.78 4.22
CA THR A 184 -1.68 -11.14 4.33
C THR A 184 -0.69 -11.49 3.22
N GLY A 185 -0.70 -10.77 2.12
CA GLY A 185 0.13 -11.05 0.95
C GLY A 185 1.65 -10.94 1.17
N PRO A 186 2.49 -11.36 0.24
CA PRO A 186 3.95 -11.33 0.35
C PRO A 186 4.52 -10.00 0.82
N LEU A 187 5.31 -10.01 1.89
CA LEU A 187 5.95 -8.83 2.49
C LEU A 187 7.15 -8.41 1.66
N LEU A 188 7.08 -7.23 1.06
CA LEU A 188 8.13 -6.73 0.15
C LEU A 188 9.21 -5.97 0.90
N MET A 189 8.85 -4.88 1.61
CA MET A 189 9.82 -4.02 2.27
C MET A 189 9.31 -3.59 3.64
N VAL A 190 10.23 -3.37 4.58
CA VAL A 190 9.96 -2.84 5.93
C VAL A 190 10.84 -1.62 6.17
N SER A 191 10.25 -0.56 6.70
CA SER A 191 10.94 0.72 6.95
C SER A 191 11.94 0.65 8.12
N SER A 192 12.76 1.68 8.21
CA SER A 192 13.47 2.00 9.45
C SER A 192 12.48 2.20 10.61
N PRO A 193 12.88 1.90 11.85
CA PRO A 193 11.99 2.02 13.00
C PRO A 193 11.74 3.47 13.40
N VAL A 194 10.58 3.70 14.00
CA VAL A 194 10.21 4.88 14.75
C VAL A 194 10.00 4.46 16.20
N HIS A 195 10.63 5.15 17.14
CA HIS A 195 10.46 4.89 18.57
C HIS A 195 9.09 5.37 19.06
N VAL A 196 8.42 4.53 19.85
CA VAL A 196 7.20 4.91 20.56
C VAL A 196 7.57 5.78 21.74
N GLN A 197 7.01 6.97 21.80
CA GLN A 197 7.15 7.92 22.92
C GLN A 197 5.77 8.14 23.53
N LEU A 198 5.59 7.65 24.75
CA LEU A 198 4.32 7.79 25.48
C LEU A 198 4.39 9.00 26.43
N PRO A 199 3.33 9.83 26.47
CA PRO A 199 3.29 10.98 27.38
C PRO A 199 3.08 10.58 28.84
N GLU A 200 2.61 9.36 29.10
CA GLU A 200 2.33 8.78 30.41
C GLU A 200 2.50 7.24 30.35
N PRO A 201 2.54 6.52 31.49
CA PRO A 201 2.64 5.06 31.49
C PRO A 201 1.54 4.38 30.66
N LEU A 202 1.89 3.30 29.96
CA LEU A 202 0.97 2.58 29.07
C LEU A 202 -0.31 2.14 29.82
N GLU A 203 -0.19 1.68 31.05
CA GLU A 203 -1.33 1.25 31.86
C GLU A 203 -2.37 2.38 32.08
N SER A 204 -1.91 3.64 32.13
CA SER A 204 -2.80 4.81 32.24
C SER A 204 -3.49 5.08 30.89
N LEU A 205 -2.76 5.01 29.79
CA LEU A 205 -3.31 5.18 28.44
C LEU A 205 -4.33 4.11 28.09
N LEU A 206 -4.12 2.86 28.51
CA LEU A 206 -5.05 1.76 28.28
C LEU A 206 -6.41 1.94 28.96
N LYS A 207 -6.49 2.78 30.03
CA LYS A 207 -7.76 3.14 30.70
C LYS A 207 -8.52 4.27 30.01
N ASP A 208 -7.86 5.00 29.10
CA ASP A 208 -8.46 6.14 28.36
C ASP A 208 -8.32 5.90 26.85
N SER A 209 -9.35 5.30 26.25
CA SER A 209 -9.36 4.96 24.82
C SER A 209 -9.22 6.19 23.91
N ALA A 210 -9.68 7.36 24.31
CA ALA A 210 -9.59 8.58 23.52
C ALA A 210 -8.15 9.15 23.53
N LYS A 211 -7.48 9.09 24.67
CA LYS A 211 -6.05 9.44 24.76
C LYS A 211 -5.18 8.47 23.95
N LEU A 212 -5.40 7.17 24.11
CA LEU A 212 -4.67 6.15 23.35
C LEU A 212 -4.85 6.37 21.84
N ALA A 213 -6.07 6.63 21.38
CA ALA A 213 -6.34 6.91 19.97
C ALA A 213 -5.60 8.14 19.45
N ARG A 214 -5.51 9.22 20.24
CA ARG A 214 -4.76 10.43 19.89
C ARG A 214 -3.25 10.16 19.83
N VAL A 215 -2.68 9.48 20.82
CA VAL A 215 -1.26 9.08 20.82
C VAL A 215 -0.96 8.20 19.61
N ALA A 216 -1.84 7.25 19.27
CA ALA A 216 -1.69 6.39 18.11
C ALA A 216 -1.73 7.18 16.79
N GLU A 217 -2.65 8.15 16.66
CA GLU A 217 -2.73 9.00 15.47
C GLU A 217 -1.48 9.86 15.28
N GLU A 218 -0.93 10.46 16.35
CA GLU A 218 0.31 11.24 16.29
C GLU A 218 1.48 10.35 15.81
N HIS A 219 1.61 9.14 16.37
CA HIS A 219 2.63 8.17 15.94
C HIS A 219 2.41 7.71 14.50
N GLN A 220 1.16 7.49 14.08
CA GLN A 220 0.85 7.12 12.71
C GLN A 220 1.22 8.23 11.72
N GLN A 221 0.95 9.49 12.04
CA GLN A 221 1.36 10.62 11.19
C GLN A 221 2.88 10.76 11.11
N HIS A 222 3.60 10.51 12.20
CA HIS A 222 5.06 10.47 12.19
C HIS A 222 5.59 9.29 11.39
N LEU A 223 5.03 8.10 11.60
CA LEU A 223 5.39 6.88 10.89
C LEU A 223 5.18 7.00 9.36
N LYS A 224 4.10 7.63 8.92
CA LYS A 224 3.89 7.94 7.49
C LYS A 224 5.06 8.72 6.90
N LYS A 225 5.56 9.75 7.60
CA LYS A 225 6.67 10.59 7.11
C LYS A 225 8.00 9.83 7.04
N VAL A 226 8.29 9.05 8.06
CA VAL A 226 9.59 8.34 8.20
C VAL A 226 9.57 7.01 7.46
N GLY A 227 8.44 6.33 7.40
CA GLY A 227 8.23 5.01 6.81
C GLY A 227 7.55 5.07 5.45
N ASP A 228 6.21 5.23 5.41
CA ASP A 228 5.39 5.08 4.19
C ASP A 228 5.97 5.88 3.00
N TRP A 229 6.23 7.18 3.21
CA TRP A 229 6.66 8.09 2.16
C TRP A 229 8.04 7.77 1.58
N LYS A 230 8.81 6.93 2.27
CA LYS A 230 10.12 6.47 1.80
C LYS A 230 10.03 5.11 1.14
N ILE A 231 9.43 4.12 1.85
CA ILE A 231 9.45 2.74 1.35
C ILE A 231 8.46 2.50 0.20
N PHE A 232 7.30 3.17 0.17
CA PHE A 232 6.31 2.94 -0.87
C PHE A 232 6.82 3.31 -2.27
N PRO A 233 7.33 4.54 -2.51
CA PRO A 233 7.93 4.87 -3.80
C PRO A 233 9.14 4.01 -4.14
N LYS A 234 9.95 3.65 -3.13
CA LYS A 234 11.12 2.80 -3.32
C LYS A 234 10.73 1.38 -3.73
N THR A 235 9.70 0.81 -3.11
CA THR A 235 9.18 -0.51 -3.48
C THR A 235 8.69 -0.54 -4.92
N VAL A 236 7.90 0.47 -5.34
CA VAL A 236 7.41 0.58 -6.72
C VAL A 236 8.58 0.68 -7.71
N GLU A 237 9.60 1.48 -7.41
CA GLU A 237 10.80 1.56 -8.22
C GLU A 237 11.54 0.23 -8.31
N MET A 238 11.72 -0.48 -7.18
CA MET A 238 12.39 -1.78 -7.17
C MET A 238 11.62 -2.84 -7.96
N ILE A 239 10.27 -2.82 -7.90
CA ILE A 239 9.43 -3.66 -8.75
C ILE A 239 9.69 -3.33 -10.22
N ALA A 240 9.66 -2.05 -10.58
CA ALA A 240 9.86 -1.59 -11.95
C ALA A 240 11.26 -1.93 -12.52
N ARG A 241 12.26 -2.05 -11.66
CA ARG A 241 13.61 -2.49 -12.02
C ARG A 241 13.78 -4.02 -12.05
N GLY A 242 12.69 -4.79 -11.84
CA GLY A 242 12.73 -6.26 -11.81
C GLY A 242 13.45 -6.88 -10.61
N ARG A 243 13.69 -6.07 -9.54
CA ARG A 243 14.46 -6.53 -8.38
C ARG A 243 13.66 -7.43 -7.45
N PHE A 244 12.34 -7.23 -7.34
CA PHE A 244 11.45 -8.11 -6.58
C PHE A 244 10.94 -9.26 -7.43
N GLY A 245 11.02 -10.47 -6.90
CA GLY A 245 10.45 -11.66 -7.50
C GLY A 245 9.78 -12.57 -6.47
N LEU A 246 8.93 -13.46 -6.95
CA LEU A 246 8.26 -14.49 -6.16
C LEU A 246 8.58 -15.87 -6.76
N ASP A 247 8.73 -16.86 -5.88
CA ASP A 247 8.71 -18.26 -6.29
C ASP A 247 7.28 -18.84 -6.29
N GLU A 248 7.14 -20.12 -6.63
CA GLU A 248 5.84 -20.84 -6.64
C GLU A 248 5.15 -20.90 -5.28
N LYS A 249 5.92 -20.81 -4.19
CA LYS A 249 5.42 -20.73 -2.81
C LYS A 249 5.16 -19.30 -2.36
N ARG A 250 5.22 -18.32 -3.28
CA ARG A 250 5.05 -16.88 -3.02
C ARG A 250 6.07 -16.30 -2.03
N ARG A 251 7.23 -16.92 -1.85
CA ARG A 251 8.33 -16.36 -1.06
C ARG A 251 8.96 -15.21 -1.84
N VAL A 252 9.30 -14.14 -1.13
CA VAL A 252 9.85 -12.92 -1.71
C VAL A 252 11.36 -13.01 -1.85
N TYR A 253 11.84 -12.57 -2.99
CA TYR A 253 13.26 -12.43 -3.30
C TYR A 253 13.56 -11.01 -3.77
N VAL A 254 14.74 -10.51 -3.41
CA VAL A 254 15.33 -9.27 -3.95
C VAL A 254 16.65 -9.61 -4.58
N ASP A 255 16.80 -9.29 -5.87
CA ASP A 255 18.01 -9.60 -6.65
C ASP A 255 18.44 -11.08 -6.55
N GLY A 256 17.45 -11.98 -6.51
CA GLY A 256 17.66 -13.43 -6.39
C GLY A 256 17.89 -13.94 -4.96
N HIS A 257 17.98 -13.08 -3.95
CA HIS A 257 18.18 -13.44 -2.54
C HIS A 257 16.85 -13.45 -1.76
N PRO A 258 16.57 -14.49 -0.96
CA PRO A 258 15.32 -14.56 -0.19
C PRO A 258 15.27 -13.50 0.92
N VAL A 259 14.11 -12.86 1.08
CA VAL A 259 13.87 -11.85 2.12
C VAL A 259 12.61 -12.20 2.94
N PRO A 260 12.65 -13.25 3.78
CA PRO A 260 11.47 -13.79 4.44
C PRO A 260 10.75 -12.79 5.37
N ASN A 261 11.49 -11.83 5.92
CA ASN A 261 10.98 -10.78 6.83
C ASN A 261 10.85 -9.42 6.15
N GLY A 262 10.72 -9.40 4.81
CA GLY A 262 10.74 -8.18 4.01
C GLY A 262 12.15 -7.59 3.86
N TYR A 263 12.37 -6.92 2.73
CA TYR A 263 13.62 -6.20 2.47
C TYR A 263 13.76 -5.01 3.42
N ARG A 264 14.93 -4.82 4.01
CA ARG A 264 15.30 -3.67 4.84
C ARG A 264 16.52 -3.01 4.24
N GLU A 265 16.45 -1.70 3.99
CA GLU A 265 17.66 -1.00 3.58
C GLU A 265 18.66 -1.02 4.74
N GLU A 266 19.87 -1.52 4.47
CA GLU A 266 20.96 -1.36 5.41
C GLU A 266 21.23 0.14 5.58
N LYS A 267 21.34 0.59 6.82
CA LYS A 267 21.84 1.95 7.07
C LYS A 267 23.28 1.97 6.53
N THR A 268 23.50 2.59 5.40
CA THR A 268 24.84 3.07 5.05
C THR A 268 25.25 4.00 6.19
N GLY A 269 26.21 3.51 7.01
CA GLY A 269 26.80 4.24 8.16
C GLY A 269 27.44 5.54 7.75
#